data_03a0fb54008f5fd79e3383b4f65286f2
#
_entry.id   03a0fb54008f5fd79e3383b4f65286f2
#
_cell.length_a   1.000
_cell.length_b   1.000
_cell.length_c   1.000
_cell.angle_alpha   90.00
_cell.angle_beta   90.00
_cell.angle_gamma   90.00
#
_symmetry.space_group_name_H-M   'P 1'
#
loop_
_entity.id
_entity.type
_entity.pdbx_description
1 polymer ?
#
loop_
_entity_poly.entity_id
_entity_poly.type
_entity_poly.pdbx_seq_one_letter_code
_entity_poly.pdbx_strand_id
1 'polypeptide(L)'
;NPLTPIQLSAERLAWKLHDKLDEQHAQILSRSTDTIVKQVAALKEMVEAFRNYARAPSLNFEKHDLNRLVEEVLLLYEGGACRFVPNLSDKPQPISADTTAMRQVLHNIFKNAAEAAEEAEVPQVNVSVGEDNDGQVLLTVCNNGKGFSKEMLHNAFEPYVTDKPTGTGLGLPVVKKIIEEHGGRISLSNQNEGGACVKIALPRLVETYA
;
A
#
# COMPACT_ATOMS: atom_id res chain seq x y z
N ASN A 1 -7.23 21.85 5.67
CA ASN A 1 -7.31 20.62 6.46
C ASN A 1 -7.28 21.00 7.95
N PRO A 2 -8.31 20.70 8.76
CA PRO A 2 -8.39 21.11 10.18
C PRO A 2 -7.30 20.47 11.07
N LEU A 3 -6.60 19.45 10.59
CA LEU A 3 -5.54 18.74 11.31
C LEU A 3 -4.19 19.47 11.27
N THR A 4 -3.92 20.25 10.22
CA THR A 4 -2.66 20.99 10.07
C THR A 4 -2.41 22.01 11.20
N PRO A 5 -3.41 22.79 11.65
CA PRO A 5 -3.24 23.70 12.80
C PRO A 5 -2.87 22.99 14.10
N ILE A 6 -3.39 21.77 14.34
CA ILE A 6 -3.09 20.97 15.55
C ILE A 6 -1.63 20.54 15.52
N GLN A 7 -1.14 20.03 14.40
CA GLN A 7 0.25 19.63 14.22
C GLN A 7 1.20 20.81 14.45
N LEU A 8 0.95 21.95 13.78
CA LEU A 8 1.76 23.16 13.92
C LEU A 8 1.76 23.70 15.36
N SER A 9 0.63 23.59 16.07
CA SER A 9 0.52 24.03 17.47
C SER A 9 1.36 23.13 18.39
N ALA A 10 1.35 21.81 18.19
CA ALA A 10 2.16 20.88 18.96
C ALA A 10 3.66 21.12 18.71
N GLU A 11 4.09 21.25 17.46
CA GLU A 11 5.47 21.54 17.08
C GLU A 11 5.94 22.89 17.65
N ARG A 12 5.08 23.91 17.59
CA ARG A 12 5.37 25.23 18.17
C ARG A 12 5.50 25.22 19.68
N LEU A 13 4.70 24.41 20.39
CA LEU A 13 4.80 24.23 21.84
C LEU A 13 6.13 23.57 22.19
N ALA A 14 6.49 22.49 21.51
CA ALA A 14 7.78 21.81 21.70
C ALA A 14 8.94 22.78 21.51
N TRP A 15 8.96 23.53 20.41
CA TRP A 15 10.03 24.48 20.12
C TRP A 15 10.11 25.65 21.10
N LYS A 16 8.97 26.24 21.50
CA LYS A 16 8.97 27.43 22.37
C LYS A 16 9.32 27.13 23.83
N LEU A 17 9.03 25.93 24.31
CA LEU A 17 9.17 25.57 25.71
C LEU A 17 10.40 24.71 26.01
N HIS A 18 11.06 24.15 24.98
CA HIS A 18 12.21 23.25 25.11
C HIS A 18 13.30 23.85 26.04
N ASP A 19 13.72 25.08 25.80
CA ASP A 19 14.79 25.73 26.54
C ASP A 19 14.33 26.43 27.84
N LYS A 20 13.03 26.34 28.17
CA LYS A 20 12.43 26.99 29.32
C LYS A 20 12.03 26.03 30.45
N LEU A 21 12.21 24.73 30.19
CA LEU A 21 11.83 23.66 31.13
C LEU A 21 13.11 22.96 31.63
N ASP A 22 13.03 22.41 32.84
CA ASP A 22 14.05 21.45 33.26
C ASP A 22 14.01 20.17 32.42
N GLU A 23 15.04 19.37 32.54
CA GLU A 23 15.25 18.18 31.67
C GLU A 23 14.07 17.19 31.76
N GLN A 24 13.50 16.98 32.95
CA GLN A 24 12.38 16.05 33.14
C GLN A 24 11.11 16.56 32.46
N HIS A 25 10.76 17.83 32.59
CA HIS A 25 9.59 18.43 31.98
C HIS A 25 9.78 18.59 30.45
N ALA A 26 10.98 18.88 29.99
CA ALA A 26 11.30 18.93 28.56
C ALA A 26 11.12 17.57 27.88
N GLN A 27 11.52 16.47 28.54
CA GLN A 27 11.30 15.11 28.02
C GLN A 27 9.80 14.76 27.97
N ILE A 28 9.01 15.14 28.99
CA ILE A 28 7.56 14.92 28.99
C ILE A 28 6.90 15.70 27.84
N LEU A 29 7.28 16.97 27.66
CA LEU A 29 6.78 17.79 26.55
C LEU A 29 7.09 17.18 25.19
N SER A 30 8.36 16.79 24.96
CA SER A 30 8.80 16.17 23.69
C SER A 30 7.99 14.92 23.39
N ARG A 31 7.89 13.97 24.33
CA ARG A 31 7.09 12.74 24.14
C ARG A 31 5.62 13.01 23.86
N SER A 32 5.04 13.97 24.55
CA SER A 32 3.63 14.32 24.38
C SER A 32 3.36 14.97 23.01
N THR A 33 4.21 15.90 22.59
CA THR A 33 4.09 16.57 21.29
C THR A 33 4.37 15.62 20.14
N ASP A 34 5.37 14.74 20.25
CA ASP A 34 5.65 13.67 19.27
C ASP A 34 4.45 12.72 19.12
N THR A 35 3.82 12.37 20.25
CA THR A 35 2.61 11.54 20.23
C THR A 35 1.47 12.25 19.51
N ILE A 36 1.23 13.53 19.79
CA ILE A 36 0.18 14.33 19.13
C ILE A 36 0.46 14.41 17.61
N VAL A 37 1.69 14.70 17.20
CA VAL A 37 2.08 14.80 15.79
C VAL A 37 1.85 13.47 15.07
N LYS A 38 2.26 12.34 15.69
CA LYS A 38 2.03 10.99 15.14
C LYS A 38 0.54 10.67 15.00
N GLN A 39 -0.27 10.98 16.00
CA GLN A 39 -1.72 10.75 15.96
C GLN A 39 -2.41 11.62 14.91
N VAL A 40 -2.00 12.88 14.76
CA VAL A 40 -2.54 13.77 13.71
C VAL A 40 -2.18 13.28 12.33
N ALA A 41 -0.95 12.77 12.12
CA ALA A 41 -0.54 12.16 10.87
C ALA A 41 -1.39 10.91 10.53
N ALA A 42 -1.59 10.03 11.51
CA ALA A 42 -2.44 8.83 11.35
C ALA A 42 -3.90 9.19 11.02
N LEU A 43 -4.47 10.20 11.70
CA LEU A 43 -5.82 10.70 11.39
C LEU A 43 -5.91 11.29 9.98
N LYS A 44 -4.88 12.00 9.53
CA LYS A 44 -4.83 12.53 8.17
C LYS A 44 -4.84 11.43 7.13
N GLU A 45 -4.01 10.40 7.31
CA GLU A 45 -3.99 9.22 6.44
C GLU A 45 -5.34 8.51 6.42
N MET A 46 -5.98 8.35 7.60
CA MET A 46 -7.31 7.73 7.71
C MET A 46 -8.38 8.53 6.95
N VAL A 47 -8.41 9.86 7.10
CA VAL A 47 -9.38 10.73 6.40
C VAL A 47 -9.14 10.69 4.89
N GLU A 48 -7.89 10.68 4.43
CA GLU A 48 -7.56 10.58 3.01
C GLU A 48 -7.94 9.20 2.45
N ALA A 49 -7.66 8.13 3.17
CA ALA A 49 -8.06 6.78 2.78
C ALA A 49 -9.58 6.64 2.71
N PHE A 50 -10.32 7.17 3.70
CA PHE A 50 -11.78 7.19 3.70
C PHE A 50 -12.35 8.01 2.53
N ARG A 51 -11.78 9.19 2.26
CA ARG A 51 -12.19 10.02 1.13
C ARG A 51 -12.00 9.30 -0.21
N ASN A 52 -10.88 8.59 -0.36
CA ASN A 52 -10.58 7.82 -1.56
C ASN A 52 -11.49 6.58 -1.67
N TYR A 53 -11.85 5.96 -0.56
CA TYR A 53 -12.82 4.85 -0.53
C TYR A 53 -14.25 5.31 -0.85
N ALA A 54 -14.68 6.44 -0.27
CA ALA A 54 -16.04 6.98 -0.44
C ALA A 54 -16.28 7.66 -1.79
N ARG A 55 -15.21 8.17 -2.43
CA ARG A 55 -15.31 8.84 -3.73
C ARG A 55 -15.37 7.79 -4.82
N ALA A 56 -16.40 7.86 -5.67
CA ALA A 56 -16.37 7.20 -6.97
C ALA A 56 -15.66 8.15 -7.94
N PRO A 57 -14.35 8.02 -8.22
CA PRO A 57 -13.70 8.81 -9.23
C PRO A 57 -14.27 8.40 -10.59
N SER A 58 -14.45 9.37 -11.49
CA SER A 58 -14.56 9.05 -12.91
C SER A 58 -13.20 8.52 -13.35
N LEU A 59 -13.06 7.19 -13.43
CA LEU A 59 -11.82 6.55 -13.90
C LEU A 59 -11.61 6.90 -15.38
N ASN A 60 -10.40 7.29 -15.73
CA ASN A 60 -9.98 7.51 -17.09
C ASN A 60 -9.20 6.29 -17.59
N PHE A 61 -9.89 5.40 -18.31
CA PHE A 61 -9.29 4.18 -18.83
C PHE A 61 -8.48 4.44 -20.11
N GLU A 62 -7.19 4.14 -20.04
CA GLU A 62 -6.26 4.19 -21.17
C GLU A 62 -5.50 2.89 -21.30
N LYS A 63 -4.94 2.62 -22.49
CA LYS A 63 -4.08 1.45 -22.72
C LYS A 63 -2.73 1.65 -22.06
N HIS A 64 -2.35 0.75 -21.17
CA HIS A 64 -1.06 0.74 -20.49
C HIS A 64 -0.44 -0.65 -20.49
N ASP A 65 0.89 -0.69 -20.36
CA ASP A 65 1.63 -1.92 -20.07
C ASP A 65 1.85 -2.02 -18.56
N LEU A 66 1.32 -3.10 -17.94
CA LEU A 66 1.45 -3.30 -16.51
C LEU A 66 2.92 -3.45 -16.07
N ASN A 67 3.78 -4.04 -16.89
CA ASN A 67 5.21 -4.12 -16.59
C ASN A 67 5.80 -2.73 -16.30
N ARG A 68 5.52 -1.75 -17.17
CA ARG A 68 6.02 -0.38 -17.02
C ARG A 68 5.48 0.31 -15.77
N LEU A 69 4.18 0.13 -15.48
CA LEU A 69 3.59 0.71 -14.26
C LEU A 69 4.22 0.13 -13.00
N VAL A 70 4.51 -1.17 -13.00
CA VAL A 70 5.20 -1.85 -11.89
C VAL A 70 6.63 -1.32 -11.75
N GLU A 71 7.40 -1.22 -12.83
CA GLU A 71 8.76 -0.66 -12.83
C GLU A 71 8.79 0.76 -12.26
N GLU A 72 7.91 1.65 -12.75
CA GLU A 72 7.81 3.04 -12.26
C GLU A 72 7.58 3.12 -10.76
N VAL A 73 6.71 2.27 -10.21
CA VAL A 73 6.43 2.29 -8.77
C VAL A 73 7.55 1.64 -7.98
N LEU A 74 8.22 0.61 -8.50
CA LEU A 74 9.37 -0.03 -7.85
C LEU A 74 10.55 0.92 -7.63
N LEU A 75 10.76 1.88 -8.53
CA LEU A 75 11.80 2.92 -8.37
C LEU A 75 11.65 3.70 -7.04
N LEU A 76 10.43 3.86 -6.53
CA LEU A 76 10.17 4.54 -5.25
C LEU A 76 10.66 3.74 -4.03
N TYR A 77 10.95 2.46 -4.22
CA TYR A 77 11.40 1.54 -3.17
C TYR A 77 12.87 1.18 -3.27
N GLU A 78 13.60 1.72 -4.26
CA GLU A 78 15.04 1.54 -4.39
C GLU A 78 15.79 2.16 -3.21
N GLY A 79 16.78 1.44 -2.69
CA GLY A 79 17.58 1.89 -1.54
C GLY A 79 16.87 1.80 -0.19
N GLY A 80 15.64 1.27 -0.12
CA GLY A 80 14.95 0.98 1.13
C GLY A 80 15.51 -0.24 1.88
N ALA A 81 15.04 -0.46 3.12
CA ALA A 81 15.44 -1.59 3.95
C ALA A 81 14.98 -2.95 3.39
N CYS A 82 13.90 -2.98 2.62
CA CYS A 82 13.35 -4.18 2.00
C CYS A 82 13.78 -4.27 0.53
N ARG A 83 14.32 -5.43 0.13
CA ARG A 83 14.74 -5.71 -1.24
C ARG A 83 13.54 -6.15 -2.09
N PHE A 84 13.25 -5.40 -3.16
CA PHE A 84 12.30 -5.82 -4.17
C PHE A 84 13.01 -6.59 -5.28
N VAL A 85 12.46 -7.75 -5.66
CA VAL A 85 12.99 -8.63 -6.70
C VAL A 85 11.94 -8.76 -7.81
N PRO A 86 12.05 -7.96 -8.90
CA PRO A 86 11.14 -8.05 -10.01
C PRO A 86 11.43 -9.28 -10.87
N ASN A 87 10.37 -9.94 -11.31
CA ASN A 87 10.36 -11.00 -12.33
C ASN A 87 9.22 -10.67 -13.31
N LEU A 88 9.48 -9.70 -14.18
CA LEU A 88 8.50 -9.19 -15.14
C LEU A 88 8.54 -9.99 -16.42
N SER A 89 7.40 -10.07 -17.11
CA SER A 89 7.30 -10.73 -18.40
C SER A 89 8.15 -10.01 -19.47
N ASP A 90 8.85 -10.76 -20.32
CA ASP A 90 9.57 -10.20 -21.48
C ASP A 90 8.61 -9.63 -22.53
N LYS A 91 7.33 -10.01 -22.47
CA LYS A 91 6.29 -9.53 -23.38
C LYS A 91 5.48 -8.43 -22.70
N PRO A 92 5.03 -7.40 -23.45
CA PRO A 92 4.10 -6.42 -22.94
C PRO A 92 2.85 -7.04 -22.34
N GLN A 93 2.40 -6.52 -21.22
CA GLN A 93 1.19 -6.95 -20.53
C GLN A 93 0.12 -5.84 -20.60
N PRO A 94 -0.57 -5.72 -21.77
CA PRO A 94 -1.48 -4.61 -22.01
C PRO A 94 -2.76 -4.74 -21.19
N ILE A 95 -3.11 -3.69 -20.48
CA ILE A 95 -4.34 -3.54 -19.71
C ILE A 95 -5.03 -2.22 -20.07
N SER A 96 -6.34 -2.15 -19.86
CA SER A 96 -7.08 -0.89 -19.86
C SER A 96 -7.19 -0.40 -18.42
N ALA A 97 -6.56 0.71 -18.08
CA ALA A 97 -6.49 1.15 -16.69
C ALA A 97 -6.41 2.68 -16.53
N ASP A 98 -6.94 3.17 -15.40
CA ASP A 98 -6.59 4.49 -14.87
C ASP A 98 -5.24 4.39 -14.14
N THR A 99 -4.23 5.11 -14.65
CA THR A 99 -2.86 5.04 -14.13
C THR A 99 -2.73 5.53 -12.71
N THR A 100 -3.50 6.54 -12.31
CA THR A 100 -3.46 7.10 -10.95
C THR A 100 -3.99 6.09 -9.96
N ALA A 101 -5.14 5.48 -10.27
CA ALA A 101 -5.74 4.44 -9.45
C ALA A 101 -4.84 3.20 -9.39
N MET A 102 -4.24 2.79 -10.51
CA MET A 102 -3.37 1.63 -10.55
C MET A 102 -2.05 1.85 -9.79
N ARG A 103 -1.43 3.04 -9.87
CA ARG A 103 -0.28 3.38 -9.02
C ARG A 103 -0.63 3.35 -7.53
N GLN A 104 -1.84 3.78 -7.16
CA GLN A 104 -2.32 3.67 -5.77
C GLN A 104 -2.43 2.20 -5.32
N VAL A 105 -2.94 1.31 -6.19
CA VAL A 105 -2.98 -0.14 -5.93
C VAL A 105 -1.57 -0.67 -5.67
N LEU A 106 -0.65 -0.42 -6.60
CA LEU A 106 0.73 -0.91 -6.52
C LEU A 106 1.42 -0.40 -5.25
N HIS A 107 1.30 0.91 -4.96
CA HIS A 107 1.89 1.50 -3.75
C HIS A 107 1.35 0.87 -2.47
N ASN A 108 0.03 0.68 -2.35
CA ASN A 108 -0.58 0.06 -1.17
C ASN A 108 -0.09 -1.38 -0.97
N ILE A 109 0.02 -2.16 -2.05
CA ILE A 109 0.45 -3.56 -1.96
C ILE A 109 1.95 -3.65 -1.66
N PHE A 110 2.79 -2.86 -2.33
CA PHE A 110 4.23 -2.86 -2.09
C PHE A 110 4.58 -2.39 -0.69
N LYS A 111 3.94 -1.32 -0.20
CA LYS A 111 4.09 -0.85 1.18
C LYS A 111 3.71 -1.95 2.18
N ASN A 112 2.55 -2.58 1.99
CA ASN A 112 2.09 -3.65 2.88
C ASN A 112 3.03 -4.85 2.87
N ALA A 113 3.56 -5.24 1.70
CA ALA A 113 4.48 -6.35 1.56
C ALA A 113 5.84 -6.05 2.20
N ALA A 114 6.37 -4.83 2.02
CA ALA A 114 7.62 -4.39 2.64
C ALA A 114 7.51 -4.37 4.17
N GLU A 115 6.44 -3.77 4.73
CA GLU A 115 6.18 -3.75 6.17
C GLU A 115 6.04 -5.17 6.76
N ALA A 116 5.39 -6.09 6.03
CA ALA A 116 5.27 -7.48 6.47
C ALA A 116 6.60 -8.25 6.42
N ALA A 117 7.56 -7.81 5.59
CA ALA A 117 8.88 -8.40 5.48
C ALA A 117 9.88 -7.88 6.54
N GLU A 118 9.59 -6.76 7.25
CA GLU A 118 10.54 -6.11 8.18
C GLU A 118 11.07 -7.04 9.28
N GLU A 119 10.28 -8.03 9.71
CA GLU A 119 10.67 -9.00 10.75
C GLU A 119 11.55 -10.16 10.20
N ALA A 120 11.74 -10.26 8.88
CA ALA A 120 12.59 -11.28 8.28
C ALA A 120 14.08 -10.91 8.44
N GLU A 121 14.95 -11.91 8.53
CA GLU A 121 16.41 -11.71 8.63
C GLU A 121 16.97 -10.92 7.42
N VAL A 122 16.43 -11.21 6.24
CA VAL A 122 16.72 -10.47 4.99
C VAL A 122 15.37 -10.10 4.34
N PRO A 123 14.83 -8.88 4.62
CA PRO A 123 13.54 -8.46 4.09
C PRO A 123 13.51 -8.48 2.57
N GLN A 124 12.58 -9.25 1.99
CA GLN A 124 12.45 -9.40 0.55
C GLN A 124 11.00 -9.48 0.09
N VAL A 125 10.71 -8.81 -1.03
CA VAL A 125 9.44 -8.87 -1.75
C VAL A 125 9.69 -9.27 -3.20
N ASN A 126 9.11 -10.39 -3.61
CA ASN A 126 9.13 -10.84 -5.00
C ASN A 126 7.90 -10.27 -5.72
N VAL A 127 8.13 -9.62 -6.86
CA VAL A 127 7.08 -9.04 -7.70
C VAL A 127 7.15 -9.68 -9.07
N SER A 128 6.09 -10.37 -9.49
CA SER A 128 6.02 -10.96 -10.82
C SER A 128 4.81 -10.47 -11.60
N VAL A 129 5.02 -10.27 -12.91
CA VAL A 129 3.95 -9.95 -13.87
C VAL A 129 4.03 -10.97 -15.00
N GLY A 130 2.88 -11.54 -15.36
CA GLY A 130 2.77 -12.54 -16.42
C GLY A 130 1.33 -12.76 -16.85
N GLU A 131 1.05 -13.90 -17.43
CA GLU A 131 -0.29 -14.33 -17.80
C GLU A 131 -0.72 -15.53 -16.96
N ASP A 132 -2.00 -15.59 -16.62
CA ASP A 132 -2.59 -16.78 -16.01
C ASP A 132 -3.08 -17.77 -17.11
N ASN A 133 -3.65 -18.92 -16.67
CA ASN A 133 -4.16 -19.95 -17.59
C ASN A 133 -5.38 -19.49 -18.40
N ASP A 134 -6.06 -18.44 -17.96
CA ASP A 134 -7.25 -17.86 -18.63
C ASP A 134 -6.85 -16.70 -19.58
N GLY A 135 -5.55 -16.43 -19.73
CA GLY A 135 -5.03 -15.34 -20.56
C GLY A 135 -5.20 -13.95 -19.96
N GLN A 136 -5.45 -13.86 -18.63
CA GLN A 136 -5.50 -12.59 -17.92
C GLN A 136 -4.08 -12.15 -17.52
N VAL A 137 -3.88 -10.86 -17.40
CA VAL A 137 -2.63 -10.31 -16.86
C VAL A 137 -2.59 -10.52 -15.36
N LEU A 138 -1.61 -11.28 -14.87
CA LEU A 138 -1.44 -11.65 -13.48
C LEU A 138 -0.28 -10.89 -12.85
N LEU A 139 -0.57 -10.08 -11.83
CA LEU A 139 0.42 -9.52 -10.91
C LEU A 139 0.43 -10.35 -9.62
N THR A 140 1.62 -10.80 -9.21
CA THR A 140 1.82 -11.50 -7.94
C THR A 140 2.89 -10.78 -7.12
N VAL A 141 2.57 -10.47 -5.87
CA VAL A 141 3.48 -9.82 -4.92
C VAL A 141 3.55 -10.67 -3.66
N CYS A 142 4.72 -11.23 -3.38
CA CYS A 142 4.96 -12.13 -2.25
C CYS A 142 6.10 -11.60 -1.38
N ASN A 143 5.88 -11.47 -0.07
CA ASN A 143 6.93 -11.19 0.90
C ASN A 143 7.42 -12.46 1.58
N ASN A 144 8.59 -12.41 2.22
CA ASN A 144 9.18 -13.50 2.98
C ASN A 144 9.08 -13.31 4.51
N GLY A 145 8.24 -12.39 4.97
CA GLY A 145 8.06 -12.11 6.37
C GLY A 145 6.82 -12.79 6.96
N LYS A 146 6.03 -12.00 7.68
CA LYS A 146 4.80 -12.49 8.31
C LYS A 146 3.72 -12.76 7.26
N GLY A 147 3.08 -13.93 7.36
CA GLY A 147 1.87 -14.25 6.60
C GLY A 147 0.62 -13.59 7.17
N PHE A 148 -0.49 -13.71 6.48
CA PHE A 148 -1.81 -13.29 6.97
C PHE A 148 -2.29 -14.24 8.08
N SER A 149 -2.91 -13.70 9.13
CA SER A 149 -3.67 -14.49 10.08
C SER A 149 -4.89 -15.14 9.40
N LYS A 150 -5.47 -16.18 10.03
CA LYS A 150 -6.70 -16.80 9.51
C LYS A 150 -7.84 -15.78 9.41
N GLU A 151 -7.94 -14.88 10.36
CA GLU A 151 -8.93 -13.81 10.40
C GLU A 151 -8.71 -12.83 9.24
N MET A 152 -7.45 -12.42 9.00
CA MET A 152 -7.10 -11.55 7.87
C MET A 152 -7.39 -12.19 6.51
N LEU A 153 -7.14 -13.49 6.33
CA LEU A 153 -7.46 -14.16 5.06
C LEU A 153 -8.97 -14.13 4.74
N HIS A 154 -9.84 -14.10 5.76
CA HIS A 154 -11.28 -14.02 5.56
C HIS A 154 -11.79 -12.59 5.39
N ASN A 155 -11.26 -11.65 6.18
CA ASN A 155 -11.86 -10.33 6.37
C ASN A 155 -10.97 -9.17 5.90
N ALA A 156 -9.80 -9.46 5.29
CA ALA A 156 -8.82 -8.43 4.91
C ALA A 156 -9.36 -7.34 3.97
N PHE A 157 -10.43 -7.63 3.25
CA PHE A 157 -11.07 -6.68 2.35
C PHE A 157 -12.23 -5.91 2.99
N GLU A 158 -12.56 -6.20 4.24
CA GLU A 158 -13.54 -5.41 5.00
C GLU A 158 -12.87 -4.15 5.55
N PRO A 159 -13.54 -3.00 5.49
CA PRO A 159 -13.00 -1.76 6.05
C PRO A 159 -12.68 -1.88 7.54
N TYR A 160 -11.59 -1.25 7.97
CA TYR A 160 -11.11 -1.18 9.35
C TYR A 160 -10.57 -2.50 9.93
N VAL A 161 -10.45 -3.56 9.15
CA VAL A 161 -9.80 -4.80 9.55
C VAL A 161 -8.29 -4.68 9.35
N THR A 162 -7.52 -4.80 10.44
CA THR A 162 -6.06 -4.71 10.41
C THR A 162 -5.46 -5.42 11.64
N ASP A 163 -4.34 -6.08 11.46
CA ASP A 163 -3.51 -6.64 12.54
C ASP A 163 -2.32 -5.73 12.90
N LYS A 164 -2.22 -4.56 12.26
CA LYS A 164 -1.15 -3.60 12.50
C LYS A 164 -1.57 -2.54 13.53
N PRO A 165 -0.72 -2.22 14.54
CA PRO A 165 -1.05 -1.25 15.58
C PRO A 165 -1.38 0.16 15.06
N THR A 166 -0.77 0.55 13.93
CA THR A 166 -0.95 1.86 13.29
C THR A 166 -1.71 1.77 11.96
N GLY A 167 -2.19 0.58 11.58
CA GLY A 167 -2.89 0.35 10.32
C GLY A 167 -4.31 0.93 10.35
N THR A 168 -4.72 1.58 9.27
CA THR A 168 -6.09 2.12 9.12
C THR A 168 -7.11 1.04 8.73
N GLY A 169 -6.66 -0.13 8.27
CA GLY A 169 -7.53 -1.17 7.72
C GLY A 169 -8.27 -0.78 6.44
N LEU A 170 -7.84 0.27 5.75
CA LEU A 170 -8.48 0.75 4.52
C LEU A 170 -7.68 0.46 3.24
N GLY A 171 -6.41 0.06 3.37
CA GLY A 171 -5.54 -0.16 2.21
C GLY A 171 -6.05 -1.27 1.27
N LEU A 172 -6.29 -2.47 1.79
CA LEU A 172 -6.78 -3.61 0.99
C LEU A 172 -8.23 -3.44 0.49
N PRO A 173 -9.19 -2.90 1.26
CA PRO A 173 -10.52 -2.52 0.74
C PRO A 173 -10.46 -1.55 -0.45
N VAL A 174 -9.61 -0.52 -0.40
CA VAL A 174 -9.40 0.42 -1.51
C VAL A 174 -8.82 -0.30 -2.72
N VAL A 175 -7.81 -1.15 -2.52
CA VAL A 175 -7.22 -1.95 -3.59
C VAL A 175 -8.26 -2.84 -4.25
N LYS A 176 -9.04 -3.60 -3.47
CA LYS A 176 -10.10 -4.46 -4.00
C LYS A 176 -11.10 -3.67 -4.85
N LYS A 177 -11.59 -2.54 -4.34
CA LYS A 177 -12.53 -1.69 -5.07
C LYS A 177 -11.96 -1.24 -6.42
N ILE A 178 -10.72 -0.72 -6.43
CA ILE A 178 -10.08 -0.27 -7.67
C ILE A 178 -9.93 -1.44 -8.66
N ILE A 179 -9.49 -2.60 -8.21
CA ILE A 179 -9.31 -3.77 -9.05
C ILE A 179 -10.65 -4.26 -9.62
N GLU A 180 -11.72 -4.29 -8.83
CA GLU A 180 -13.06 -4.63 -9.29
C GLU A 180 -13.61 -3.62 -10.30
N GLU A 181 -13.36 -2.32 -10.11
CA GLU A 181 -13.71 -1.26 -11.07
C GLU A 181 -12.92 -1.39 -12.40
N HIS A 182 -11.74 -2.03 -12.38
CA HIS A 182 -10.96 -2.40 -13.58
C HIS A 182 -11.35 -3.77 -14.16
N GLY A 183 -12.44 -4.38 -13.66
CA GLY A 183 -12.90 -5.71 -14.12
C GLY A 183 -11.99 -6.85 -13.69
N GLY A 184 -11.07 -6.61 -12.76
CA GLY A 184 -10.12 -7.59 -12.25
C GLY A 184 -10.58 -8.30 -10.98
N ARG A 185 -9.71 -9.15 -10.46
CA ARG A 185 -9.88 -9.89 -9.20
C ARG A 185 -8.61 -9.83 -8.36
N ILE A 186 -8.78 -9.83 -7.05
CA ILE A 186 -7.69 -9.89 -6.08
C ILE A 186 -7.88 -11.08 -5.15
N SER A 187 -6.79 -11.75 -4.80
CA SER A 187 -6.78 -12.83 -3.81
C SER A 187 -5.55 -12.77 -2.92
N LEU A 188 -5.70 -13.30 -1.72
CA LEU A 188 -4.65 -13.37 -0.69
C LEU A 188 -4.37 -14.83 -0.36
N SER A 189 -3.11 -15.14 -0.10
CA SER A 189 -2.69 -16.47 0.36
C SER A 189 -1.41 -16.35 1.19
N ASN A 190 -1.11 -17.39 1.97
CA ASN A 190 0.19 -17.55 2.61
C ASN A 190 1.05 -18.52 1.80
N GLN A 191 2.38 -18.35 1.88
CA GLN A 191 3.35 -19.27 1.33
C GLN A 191 3.64 -20.40 2.33
N ASN A 192 4.02 -21.58 1.85
CA ASN A 192 4.31 -22.74 2.69
C ASN A 192 5.54 -22.53 3.60
N GLU A 193 6.52 -21.76 3.13
CA GLU A 193 7.78 -21.48 3.82
C GLU A 193 7.72 -20.17 4.66
N GLY A 194 6.54 -19.62 4.84
CA GLY A 194 6.32 -18.34 5.52
C GLY A 194 6.18 -17.17 4.52
N GLY A 195 5.48 -16.12 4.97
CA GLY A 195 5.18 -14.94 4.16
C GLY A 195 3.80 -14.97 3.51
N ALA A 196 3.41 -13.85 2.97
CA ALA A 196 2.12 -13.59 2.34
C ALA A 196 2.26 -13.33 0.85
N CYS A 197 1.25 -13.71 0.08
CA CYS A 197 1.12 -13.39 -1.34
C CYS A 197 -0.20 -12.69 -1.62
N VAL A 198 -0.11 -11.63 -2.41
CA VAL A 198 -1.24 -10.94 -3.04
C VAL A 198 -1.20 -11.22 -4.52
N LYS A 199 -2.31 -11.70 -5.09
CA LYS A 199 -2.46 -11.95 -6.52
C LYS A 199 -3.58 -11.10 -7.09
N ILE A 200 -3.30 -10.39 -8.18
CA ILE A 200 -4.26 -9.58 -8.93
C ILE A 200 -4.30 -10.07 -10.35
N ALA A 201 -5.49 -10.44 -10.82
CA ALA A 201 -5.76 -10.77 -12.21
C ALA A 201 -6.56 -9.64 -12.86
N LEU A 202 -6.08 -9.11 -13.98
CA LEU A 202 -6.70 -8.04 -14.75
C LEU A 202 -7.04 -8.51 -16.15
N PRO A 203 -8.15 -8.05 -16.75
CA PRO A 203 -8.46 -8.35 -18.14
C PRO A 203 -7.33 -7.86 -19.04
N ARG A 204 -6.84 -8.76 -19.88
CA ARG A 204 -5.88 -8.39 -20.92
C ARG A 204 -6.58 -7.58 -22.00
N LEU A 205 -5.98 -6.44 -22.38
CA LEU A 205 -6.45 -5.69 -23.53
C LEU A 205 -6.02 -6.42 -24.81
N VAL A 206 -6.99 -7.04 -25.48
CA VAL A 206 -6.77 -7.68 -26.79
C VAL A 206 -6.85 -6.60 -27.87
N GLU A 207 -5.82 -6.48 -28.69
CA GLU A 207 -5.88 -5.63 -29.89
C GLU A 207 -6.80 -6.31 -30.91
N THR A 208 -8.00 -5.77 -31.05
CA THR A 208 -8.87 -6.14 -32.16
C THR A 208 -8.32 -5.43 -33.39
N TYR A 209 -7.60 -6.15 -34.25
CA TYR A 209 -7.30 -5.63 -35.58
C TYR A 209 -8.62 -5.55 -36.35
N ALA A 210 -9.10 -4.33 -36.59
CA ALA A 210 -10.21 -4.05 -37.48
C ALA A 210 -9.72 -3.97 -38.93
#